data_88abb69eb856b72be4051a8aa9bef974
#
_entry.id   88abb69eb856b72be4051a8aa9bef974
#
_cell.length_a   1.000
_cell.length_b   1.000
_cell.length_c   1.000
_cell.angle_alpha   90.00
_cell.angle_beta   90.00
_cell.angle_gamma   90.00
#
_symmetry.space_group_name_H-M   'P 1'
#
loop_
_entity.id
_entity.type
_entity.pdbx_description
1 polymer ?
#
loop_
_entity_poly.entity_id
_entity_poly.type
_entity_poly.pdbx_seq_one_letter_code
_entity_poly.pdbx_strand_id
1 'polypeptide(L)'
;MLNILWELVRKDLRIYIADRRSVMISFVTPVILACFIGYLFQNTGKSAQASKVDLLVVDQDHTDLSTDLIARLKKSSAFNLKEADEATAQQKVSKGDVALAVVVPKGFSDKAVQAMTEHTTPPDFRLLEDPSRSIEVGMAKGSLIRLTMQSVTKQVFGSSARVEDSQLPFNLKDETQAADHKGDSSPAAHAFAGMAMQGLLFWAIESAMTLLRERRMGIWRRLRSSPVSPFMFLLAKGMSAAIRAMAILCVVFGVGMAVFKFHIEPTAGNYVGFFLVAIAASLMSATFGLFVAALGKNEQQSRGLSILAVLGMCMLGGAWFPISLMPTAFQMVSKLIPIAWAVDGFDGMIWRGLPLQDALVSTVVLIGFSAAFGTIAYKRIQWDPEPA
;
A
#
# COMPACT_ATOMS: atom_id res chain seq x y z
N MET A 1 -34.10 24.21 -11.89
CA MET A 1 -32.74 24.17 -11.32
C MET A 1 -32.01 22.86 -11.63
N LEU A 2 -32.61 21.70 -11.42
CA LEU A 2 -32.00 20.39 -11.69
C LEU A 2 -31.61 20.20 -13.16
N ASN A 3 -32.42 20.64 -14.10
CA ASN A 3 -32.15 20.57 -15.54
C ASN A 3 -30.92 21.40 -15.94
N ILE A 4 -30.74 22.57 -15.36
CA ILE A 4 -29.58 23.43 -15.64
C ILE A 4 -28.33 22.81 -15.09
N LEU A 5 -28.35 22.24 -13.89
CA LEU A 5 -27.25 21.49 -13.28
C LEU A 5 -26.83 20.34 -14.18
N TRP A 6 -27.79 19.53 -14.65
CA TRP A 6 -27.51 18.39 -15.50
C TRP A 6 -26.94 18.78 -16.87
N GLU A 7 -27.42 19.88 -17.48
CA GLU A 7 -26.85 20.39 -18.74
C GLU A 7 -25.41 20.86 -18.56
N LEU A 8 -25.06 21.49 -17.43
CA LEU A 8 -23.68 21.87 -17.11
C LEU A 8 -22.78 20.63 -16.96
N VAL A 9 -23.23 19.62 -16.23
CA VAL A 9 -22.51 18.32 -16.10
C VAL A 9 -22.33 17.67 -17.46
N ARG A 10 -23.40 17.57 -18.24
CA ARG A 10 -23.38 16.96 -19.57
C ARG A 10 -22.44 17.69 -20.51
N LYS A 11 -22.42 19.01 -20.47
CA LYS A 11 -21.49 19.84 -21.25
C LYS A 11 -20.04 19.49 -20.90
N ASP A 12 -19.68 19.46 -19.62
CA ASP A 12 -18.32 19.16 -19.21
C ASP A 12 -17.89 17.72 -19.56
N LEU A 13 -18.79 16.75 -19.44
CA LEU A 13 -18.54 15.37 -19.86
C LEU A 13 -18.36 15.27 -21.37
N ARG A 14 -19.16 15.99 -22.18
CA ARG A 14 -19.00 16.03 -23.64
C ARG A 14 -17.67 16.64 -24.06
N ILE A 15 -17.26 17.74 -23.44
CA ILE A 15 -15.97 18.36 -23.72
C ILE A 15 -14.83 17.38 -23.40
N TYR A 16 -14.91 16.70 -22.27
CA TYR A 16 -13.92 15.70 -21.88
C TYR A 16 -13.85 14.54 -22.88
N ILE A 17 -14.99 13.95 -23.26
CA ILE A 17 -15.04 12.83 -24.21
C ILE A 17 -14.57 13.23 -25.60
N ALA A 18 -14.78 14.50 -26.00
CA ALA A 18 -14.31 15.02 -27.27
C ALA A 18 -12.78 15.10 -27.38
N ASP A 19 -12.09 15.31 -26.25
CA ASP A 19 -10.64 15.29 -26.17
C ASP A 19 -10.12 13.85 -25.97
N ARG A 20 -10.05 13.11 -27.08
CA ARG A 20 -9.61 11.70 -27.09
C ARG A 20 -8.23 11.48 -26.44
N ARG A 21 -7.32 12.47 -26.55
CA ARG A 21 -5.97 12.35 -25.94
C ARG A 21 -6.05 12.41 -24.43
N SER A 22 -6.76 13.39 -23.88
CA SER A 22 -6.96 13.51 -22.43
C SER A 22 -7.71 12.30 -21.87
N VAL A 23 -8.72 11.78 -22.57
CA VAL A 23 -9.41 10.55 -22.19
C VAL A 23 -8.45 9.37 -22.14
N MET A 24 -7.71 9.11 -23.21
CA MET A 24 -6.75 8.00 -23.23
C MET A 24 -5.74 8.09 -22.07
N ILE A 25 -5.11 9.23 -21.88
CA ILE A 25 -4.11 9.43 -20.82
C ILE A 25 -4.74 9.20 -19.44
N SER A 26 -5.96 9.68 -19.20
CA SER A 26 -6.64 9.55 -17.92
C SER A 26 -6.93 8.10 -17.51
N PHE A 27 -7.19 7.22 -18.48
CA PHE A 27 -7.46 5.81 -18.22
C PHE A 27 -6.20 4.95 -18.33
N VAL A 28 -5.39 5.17 -19.35
CA VAL A 28 -4.23 4.32 -19.65
C VAL A 28 -3.12 4.49 -18.62
N THR A 29 -2.84 5.73 -18.18
CA THR A 29 -1.75 5.98 -17.23
C THR A 29 -1.95 5.29 -15.88
N PRO A 30 -3.10 5.41 -15.18
CA PRO A 30 -3.33 4.68 -13.93
C PRO A 30 -3.31 3.17 -14.12
N VAL A 31 -3.86 2.66 -15.23
CA VAL A 31 -3.87 1.21 -15.53
C VAL A 31 -2.46 0.69 -15.74
N ILE A 32 -1.65 1.34 -16.59
CA ILE A 32 -0.26 0.92 -16.82
C ILE A 32 0.53 0.92 -15.51
N LEU A 33 0.40 2.01 -14.73
CA LEU A 33 1.11 2.14 -13.47
C LEU A 33 0.68 1.07 -12.46
N ALA A 34 -0.64 0.83 -12.34
CA ALA A 34 -1.19 -0.21 -11.47
C ALA A 34 -0.74 -1.61 -11.91
N CYS A 35 -0.76 -1.91 -13.22
CA CYS A 35 -0.30 -3.19 -13.75
C CYS A 35 1.20 -3.39 -13.52
N PHE A 36 2.02 -2.35 -13.74
CA PHE A 36 3.46 -2.41 -13.53
C PHE A 36 3.80 -2.67 -12.06
N ILE A 37 3.23 -1.89 -11.16
CA ILE A 37 3.45 -2.04 -9.71
C ILE A 37 2.85 -3.36 -9.21
N GLY A 38 1.64 -3.72 -9.65
CA GLY A 38 1.01 -5.00 -9.32
C GLY A 38 1.85 -6.21 -9.75
N TYR A 39 2.44 -6.15 -10.94
CA TYR A 39 3.37 -7.18 -11.44
C TYR A 39 4.64 -7.28 -10.58
N LEU A 40 5.23 -6.14 -10.21
CA LEU A 40 6.40 -6.10 -9.32
C LEU A 40 6.08 -6.77 -7.97
N PHE A 41 4.96 -6.39 -7.35
CA PHE A 41 4.58 -6.95 -6.05
C PHE A 41 4.18 -8.42 -6.12
N GLN A 42 3.49 -8.84 -7.18
CA GLN A 42 3.11 -10.24 -7.38
C GLN A 42 4.35 -11.15 -7.52
N ASN A 43 5.36 -10.66 -8.23
CA ASN A 43 6.61 -11.41 -8.42
C ASN A 43 7.50 -11.37 -7.18
N THR A 44 7.50 -10.27 -6.43
CA THR A 44 8.25 -10.17 -5.17
C THR A 44 7.74 -11.20 -4.15
N GLY A 45 6.43 -11.40 -4.04
CA GLY A 45 5.83 -12.45 -3.20
C GLY A 45 6.25 -13.87 -3.65
N LYS A 46 6.26 -14.15 -4.94
CA LYS A 46 6.72 -15.45 -5.50
C LYS A 46 8.23 -15.60 -5.47
N SER A 47 8.98 -14.52 -5.69
CA SER A 47 10.44 -14.52 -5.61
C SER A 47 10.94 -14.63 -4.17
N ALA A 48 10.22 -14.09 -3.20
CA ALA A 48 10.53 -14.29 -1.79
C ALA A 48 10.37 -15.77 -1.36
N GLN A 49 9.50 -16.52 -2.03
CA GLN A 49 9.38 -17.97 -1.86
C GLN A 49 10.36 -18.76 -2.74
N ALA A 50 10.87 -18.18 -3.82
CA ALA A 50 11.75 -18.86 -4.80
C ALA A 50 13.21 -18.40 -4.75
N SER A 51 13.50 -17.21 -4.23
CA SER A 51 14.88 -16.72 -4.08
C SER A 51 15.39 -17.11 -2.70
N LYS A 52 16.26 -18.15 -2.67
CA LYS A 52 16.98 -18.51 -1.46
C LYS A 52 17.84 -17.32 -1.04
N VAL A 53 17.71 -16.91 0.22
CA VAL A 53 18.56 -15.85 0.79
C VAL A 53 19.98 -16.42 0.94
N ASP A 54 20.96 -15.73 0.38
CA ASP A 54 22.36 -16.10 0.58
C ASP A 54 22.71 -15.90 2.05
N LEU A 55 23.05 -17.00 2.73
CA LEU A 55 23.37 -17.05 4.15
C LEU A 55 24.78 -17.60 4.34
N LEU A 56 25.62 -16.84 5.03
CA LEU A 56 26.90 -17.37 5.52
C LEU A 56 26.73 -17.90 6.95
N VAL A 57 27.35 -19.05 7.21
CA VAL A 57 27.39 -19.62 8.56
C VAL A 57 28.85 -19.81 8.98
N VAL A 58 29.13 -19.29 10.17
CA VAL A 58 30.39 -19.43 10.87
C VAL A 58 30.14 -20.32 12.09
N ASP A 59 30.54 -21.58 12.02
CA ASP A 59 30.42 -22.50 13.15
C ASP A 59 31.71 -22.48 14.00
N GLN A 60 31.59 -21.97 15.23
CA GLN A 60 32.66 -22.00 16.23
C GLN A 60 32.44 -23.04 17.32
N ASP A 61 31.23 -23.65 17.35
CA ASP A 61 30.82 -24.61 18.39
C ASP A 61 31.24 -26.02 18.07
N HIS A 62 31.19 -26.42 16.78
CA HIS A 62 31.56 -27.71 16.26
C HIS A 62 30.96 -28.91 17.01
N THR A 63 29.70 -28.77 17.46
CA THR A 63 28.96 -29.79 18.19
C THR A 63 27.96 -30.51 17.29
N ASP A 64 27.37 -31.61 17.77
CA ASP A 64 26.33 -32.35 17.06
C ASP A 64 25.10 -31.45 16.80
N LEU A 65 24.78 -30.54 17.72
CA LEU A 65 23.66 -29.63 17.58
C LEU A 65 23.92 -28.55 16.52
N SER A 66 25.12 -27.94 16.49
CA SER A 66 25.49 -26.97 15.45
C SER A 66 25.51 -27.62 14.07
N THR A 67 26.02 -28.87 13.99
CA THR A 67 26.03 -29.67 12.74
C THR A 67 24.61 -29.99 12.24
N ASP A 68 23.67 -30.41 13.13
CA ASP A 68 22.27 -30.69 12.77
C ASP A 68 21.56 -29.36 12.31
N LEU A 69 21.86 -28.26 12.99
CA LEU A 69 21.32 -26.93 12.60
C LEU A 69 21.80 -26.53 11.19
N ILE A 70 23.09 -26.63 10.92
CA ILE A 70 23.67 -26.31 9.60
C ILE A 70 23.11 -27.25 8.52
N ALA A 71 22.96 -28.54 8.80
CA ALA A 71 22.35 -29.49 7.89
C ALA A 71 20.88 -29.14 7.56
N ARG A 72 20.11 -28.69 8.53
CA ARG A 72 18.71 -28.20 8.33
C ARG A 72 18.66 -26.91 7.54
N LEU A 73 19.52 -25.95 7.86
CA LEU A 73 19.63 -24.71 7.12
C LEU A 73 19.97 -24.98 5.65
N LYS A 74 20.87 -25.94 5.37
CA LYS A 74 21.28 -26.35 4.03
C LYS A 74 20.15 -27.06 3.25
N LYS A 75 19.31 -27.83 3.93
CA LYS A 75 18.11 -28.47 3.36
C LYS A 75 16.93 -27.54 3.17
N SER A 76 16.93 -26.39 3.85
CA SER A 76 15.84 -25.44 3.76
C SER A 76 15.74 -24.83 2.37
N SER A 77 14.52 -24.68 1.88
CA SER A 77 14.25 -23.95 0.64
C SER A 77 14.46 -22.44 0.78
N ALA A 78 14.60 -21.94 2.01
CA ALA A 78 14.72 -20.50 2.31
C ALA A 78 16.16 -19.98 2.12
N PHE A 79 17.19 -20.83 2.19
CA PHE A 79 18.59 -20.41 2.23
C PHE A 79 19.44 -21.05 1.14
N ASN A 80 20.37 -20.25 0.61
CA ASN A 80 21.54 -20.72 -0.12
C ASN A 80 22.75 -20.58 0.82
N LEU A 81 23.01 -21.66 1.59
CA LEU A 81 23.99 -21.64 2.67
C LEU A 81 25.38 -21.89 2.15
N LYS A 82 26.33 -21.06 2.60
CA LYS A 82 27.78 -21.26 2.44
C LYS A 82 28.45 -21.14 3.80
N GLU A 83 29.41 -22.05 4.08
CA GLU A 83 30.24 -21.97 5.27
C GLU A 83 31.41 -21.02 5.01
N ALA A 84 31.76 -20.20 5.99
CA ALA A 84 32.87 -19.25 5.91
C ALA A 84 33.50 -19.04 7.29
N ASP A 85 34.69 -18.52 7.31
CA ASP A 85 35.33 -18.00 8.52
C ASP A 85 34.78 -16.62 8.89
N GLU A 86 34.89 -16.20 10.14
CA GLU A 86 34.31 -14.96 10.65
C GLU A 86 34.82 -13.72 9.89
N ALA A 87 36.12 -13.68 9.55
CA ALA A 87 36.68 -12.55 8.82
C ALA A 87 36.12 -12.42 7.40
N THR A 88 35.97 -13.56 6.69
CA THR A 88 35.35 -13.61 5.35
C THR A 88 33.86 -13.24 5.41
N ALA A 89 33.13 -13.72 6.43
CA ALA A 89 31.72 -13.40 6.63
C ALA A 89 31.52 -11.90 6.85
N GLN A 90 32.32 -11.29 7.73
CA GLN A 90 32.28 -9.87 8.02
C GLN A 90 32.61 -9.03 6.77
N GLN A 91 33.62 -9.43 6.00
CA GLN A 91 33.99 -8.74 4.77
C GLN A 91 32.90 -8.81 3.69
N LYS A 92 32.26 -9.96 3.49
CA LYS A 92 31.21 -10.14 2.45
C LYS A 92 29.92 -9.42 2.80
N VAL A 93 29.53 -9.42 4.10
CA VAL A 93 28.36 -8.65 4.56
C VAL A 93 28.62 -7.16 4.42
N SER A 94 29.80 -6.66 4.83
CA SER A 94 30.15 -5.25 4.72
C SER A 94 30.25 -4.72 3.28
N LYS A 95 30.57 -5.61 2.32
CA LYS A 95 30.56 -5.29 0.87
C LYS A 95 29.17 -5.40 0.23
N GLY A 96 28.17 -5.92 0.95
CA GLY A 96 26.84 -6.16 0.41
C GLY A 96 26.71 -7.39 -0.47
N ASP A 97 27.76 -8.24 -0.55
CA ASP A 97 27.73 -9.47 -1.35
C ASP A 97 26.72 -10.49 -0.80
N VAL A 98 26.48 -10.47 0.54
CA VAL A 98 25.56 -11.36 1.25
C VAL A 98 24.75 -10.57 2.25
N ALA A 99 23.44 -10.85 2.32
CA ALA A 99 22.50 -10.11 3.18
C ALA A 99 22.71 -10.38 4.68
N LEU A 100 23.10 -11.62 5.03
CA LEU A 100 23.14 -12.07 6.41
C LEU A 100 24.24 -13.13 6.61
N ALA A 101 24.95 -13.03 7.72
CA ALA A 101 25.81 -14.10 8.23
C ALA A 101 25.46 -14.42 9.70
N VAL A 102 25.49 -15.69 10.03
CA VAL A 102 25.21 -16.23 11.36
C VAL A 102 26.48 -16.81 11.95
N VAL A 103 26.87 -16.33 13.12
CA VAL A 103 27.99 -16.88 13.88
C VAL A 103 27.41 -17.68 15.05
N VAL A 104 27.67 -18.99 15.05
CA VAL A 104 27.36 -19.89 16.16
C VAL A 104 28.54 -19.88 17.13
N PRO A 105 28.41 -19.25 18.31
CA PRO A 105 29.54 -19.09 19.21
C PRO A 105 29.86 -20.41 19.95
N LYS A 106 31.09 -20.51 20.45
CA LYS A 106 31.52 -21.66 21.27
C LYS A 106 30.64 -21.82 22.53
N GLY A 107 30.26 -23.05 22.83
CA GLY A 107 29.37 -23.39 23.97
C GLY A 107 27.91 -23.03 23.73
N PHE A 108 27.50 -22.74 22.48
CA PHE A 108 26.12 -22.48 22.12
C PHE A 108 25.21 -23.66 22.47
N SER A 109 25.64 -24.89 22.13
CA SER A 109 24.83 -26.09 22.32
C SER A 109 24.52 -26.36 23.78
N ASP A 110 25.52 -26.25 24.65
CA ASP A 110 25.36 -26.52 26.09
C ASP A 110 24.41 -25.48 26.70
N LYS A 111 24.60 -24.20 26.37
CA LYS A 111 23.73 -23.11 26.87
C LYS A 111 22.31 -23.20 26.30
N ALA A 112 22.14 -23.63 25.07
CA ALA A 112 20.80 -23.77 24.47
C ALA A 112 20.01 -24.92 25.13
N VAL A 113 20.67 -26.04 25.44
CA VAL A 113 20.09 -27.15 26.18
C VAL A 113 19.75 -26.74 27.63
N GLN A 114 20.66 -26.06 28.34
CA GLN A 114 20.42 -25.56 29.69
C GLN A 114 19.29 -24.54 29.74
N ALA A 115 19.21 -23.62 28.78
CA ALA A 115 18.12 -22.66 28.70
C ALA A 115 16.76 -23.33 28.57
N MET A 116 16.70 -24.46 27.86
CA MET A 116 15.46 -25.19 27.63
C MET A 116 15.07 -26.12 28.79
N THR A 117 16.05 -26.64 29.52
CA THR A 117 15.83 -27.57 30.67
C THR A 117 15.73 -26.85 31.99
N GLU A 118 16.51 -25.79 32.21
CA GLU A 118 16.66 -25.10 33.49
C GLU A 118 16.10 -23.68 33.49
N HIS A 119 15.45 -23.24 32.39
CA HIS A 119 14.89 -21.89 32.21
C HIS A 119 15.93 -20.78 32.41
N THR A 120 17.19 -21.04 32.07
CA THR A 120 18.27 -20.06 32.08
C THR A 120 18.21 -19.12 30.87
N THR A 121 19.01 -18.07 30.86
CA THR A 121 19.09 -17.12 29.73
C THR A 121 19.49 -17.83 28.44
N PRO A 122 18.71 -17.68 27.34
CA PRO A 122 19.07 -18.29 26.05
C PRO A 122 20.41 -17.80 25.53
N PRO A 123 21.18 -18.63 24.82
CA PRO A 123 22.42 -18.18 24.19
C PRO A 123 22.16 -17.21 23.06
N ASP A 124 23.04 -16.23 22.89
CA ASP A 124 22.95 -15.25 21.82
C ASP A 124 23.57 -15.77 20.52
N PHE A 125 22.82 -15.69 19.43
CA PHE A 125 23.40 -15.73 18.09
C PHE A 125 23.97 -14.37 17.72
N ARG A 126 25.18 -14.35 17.17
CA ARG A 126 25.68 -13.14 16.55
C ARG A 126 25.25 -13.10 15.08
N LEU A 127 24.46 -12.11 14.75
CA LEU A 127 24.00 -11.88 13.38
C LEU A 127 24.75 -10.68 12.79
N LEU A 128 25.45 -10.92 11.68
CA LEU A 128 26.06 -9.87 10.88
C LEU A 128 25.09 -9.54 9.75
N GLU A 129 24.61 -8.31 9.66
CA GLU A 129 23.52 -7.89 8.80
C GLU A 129 23.93 -6.74 7.91
N ASP A 130 23.47 -6.77 6.65
CA ASP A 130 23.52 -5.62 5.77
C ASP A 130 22.25 -4.76 5.96
N PRO A 131 22.36 -3.54 6.53
CA PRO A 131 21.21 -2.68 6.78
C PRO A 131 20.49 -2.25 5.50
N SER A 132 21.14 -2.30 4.35
CA SER A 132 20.53 -1.95 3.05
C SER A 132 19.56 -3.02 2.55
N ARG A 133 19.64 -4.27 3.06
CA ARG A 133 18.83 -5.43 2.67
C ARG A 133 17.87 -5.89 3.79
N SER A 134 17.33 -4.95 4.54
CA SER A 134 16.53 -5.19 5.75
C SER A 134 15.34 -6.13 5.56
N ILE A 135 14.72 -6.14 4.38
CA ILE A 135 13.57 -7.04 4.06
C ILE A 135 14.05 -8.50 3.99
N GLU A 136 15.14 -8.76 3.29
CA GLU A 136 15.73 -10.11 3.17
C GLU A 136 16.19 -10.61 4.54
N VAL A 137 16.84 -9.74 5.31
CA VAL A 137 17.28 -10.04 6.68
C VAL A 137 16.10 -10.39 7.59
N GLY A 138 14.99 -9.63 7.53
CA GLY A 138 13.78 -9.90 8.32
C GLY A 138 13.17 -11.27 8.02
N MET A 139 13.06 -11.63 6.74
CA MET A 139 12.56 -12.94 6.31
C MET A 139 13.49 -14.09 6.74
N ALA A 140 14.80 -13.87 6.64
CA ALA A 140 15.80 -14.84 7.03
C ALA A 140 15.79 -15.10 8.54
N LYS A 141 15.66 -14.05 9.37
CA LYS A 141 15.58 -14.17 10.83
C LYS A 141 14.43 -15.07 11.29
N GLY A 142 13.24 -14.90 10.74
CA GLY A 142 12.08 -15.74 11.07
C GLY A 142 12.33 -17.22 10.78
N SER A 143 12.90 -17.52 9.62
CA SER A 143 13.24 -18.90 9.23
C SER A 143 14.38 -19.49 10.07
N LEU A 144 15.38 -18.67 10.41
CA LEU A 144 16.51 -19.06 11.26
C LEU A 144 16.04 -19.44 12.67
N ILE A 145 15.22 -18.58 13.31
CA ILE A 145 14.67 -18.83 14.65
C ILE A 145 13.89 -20.15 14.66
N ARG A 146 13.05 -20.39 13.67
CA ARG A 146 12.26 -21.63 13.57
C ARG A 146 13.16 -22.87 13.46
N LEU A 147 14.15 -22.85 12.58
CA LEU A 147 15.04 -24.00 12.37
C LEU A 147 15.95 -24.26 13.57
N THR A 148 16.44 -23.21 14.23
CA THR A 148 17.21 -23.32 15.47
C THR A 148 16.37 -23.97 16.58
N MET A 149 15.13 -23.52 16.78
CA MET A 149 14.22 -24.11 17.77
C MET A 149 13.96 -25.59 17.48
N GLN A 150 13.78 -25.97 16.21
CA GLN A 150 13.62 -27.37 15.83
C GLN A 150 14.84 -28.22 16.17
N SER A 151 16.06 -27.71 15.94
CA SER A 151 17.31 -28.44 16.25
C SER A 151 17.49 -28.59 17.77
N VAL A 152 17.27 -27.53 18.56
CA VAL A 152 17.37 -27.58 20.03
C VAL A 152 16.32 -28.53 20.63
N THR A 153 15.07 -28.45 20.17
CA THR A 153 13.99 -29.33 20.65
C THR A 153 14.31 -30.81 20.36
N LYS A 154 14.82 -31.11 19.19
CA LYS A 154 15.25 -32.49 18.85
C LYS A 154 16.37 -32.98 19.75
N GLN A 155 17.34 -32.13 20.08
CA GLN A 155 18.46 -32.47 20.95
C GLN A 155 17.99 -32.78 22.39
N VAL A 156 17.04 -31.97 22.91
CA VAL A 156 16.56 -32.12 24.30
C VAL A 156 15.59 -33.30 24.47
N PHE A 157 14.65 -33.47 23.53
CA PHE A 157 13.57 -34.44 23.63
C PHE A 157 13.78 -35.71 22.77
N GLY A 158 14.89 -35.81 22.06
CA GLY A 158 15.23 -36.97 21.21
C GLY A 158 14.38 -37.01 19.93
N SER A 159 14.69 -38.03 19.08
CA SER A 159 14.02 -38.25 17.79
C SER A 159 12.55 -38.73 17.91
N SER A 160 12.07 -38.98 19.11
CA SER A 160 10.69 -39.40 19.38
C SER A 160 9.69 -38.23 19.37
N ALA A 161 10.14 -37.01 19.49
CA ALA A 161 9.31 -35.85 19.19
C ALA A 161 9.18 -35.74 17.67
N ARG A 162 8.19 -36.42 17.11
CA ARG A 162 7.65 -36.06 15.79
C ARG A 162 7.14 -34.64 15.91
N VAL A 163 8.02 -33.69 15.69
CA VAL A 163 7.58 -32.36 15.30
C VAL A 163 7.13 -32.53 13.84
N GLU A 164 5.90 -32.98 13.67
CA GLU A 164 5.18 -32.70 12.45
C GLU A 164 5.28 -31.19 12.23
N ASP A 165 5.36 -30.75 11.02
CA ASP A 165 5.66 -29.38 10.52
C ASP A 165 4.89 -28.21 11.16
N SER A 166 4.27 -28.38 12.31
CA SER A 166 3.29 -27.44 12.90
C SER A 166 3.39 -27.21 14.42
N GLN A 167 4.33 -27.80 15.16
CA GLN A 167 4.34 -27.60 16.62
C GLN A 167 5.68 -27.09 17.13
N LEU A 168 5.80 -25.75 17.16
CA LEU A 168 6.63 -25.04 18.13
C LEU A 168 6.11 -25.38 19.56
N PRO A 169 6.96 -25.50 20.62
CA PRO A 169 6.52 -25.72 22.00
C PRO A 169 5.73 -24.53 22.60
N PHE A 170 5.62 -23.46 21.88
CA PHE A 170 4.55 -22.46 22.00
C PHE A 170 3.88 -22.44 20.61
N ASN A 171 2.61 -22.63 20.57
CA ASN A 171 1.82 -22.20 19.46
C ASN A 171 2.07 -20.69 19.31
N LEU A 172 2.96 -20.27 18.42
CA LEU A 172 2.70 -19.11 17.63
C LEU A 172 1.49 -19.55 16.80
N LYS A 173 0.32 -19.49 17.40
CA LYS A 173 -0.83 -19.07 16.68
C LYS A 173 -0.40 -17.68 16.22
N ASP A 174 0.07 -17.57 15.00
CA ASP A 174 -0.27 -16.47 14.17
C ASP A 174 -1.82 -16.51 14.16
N GLU A 175 -2.41 -15.96 15.20
CA GLU A 175 -3.68 -15.32 15.08
C GLU A 175 -3.39 -14.07 14.24
N THR A 176 -3.04 -14.32 13.01
CA THR A 176 -3.54 -13.49 11.95
C THR A 176 -5.02 -13.54 12.20
N GLN A 177 -5.56 -12.49 12.83
CA GLN A 177 -6.97 -12.16 12.77
C GLN A 177 -7.30 -11.65 11.35
N ALA A 178 -6.84 -12.36 10.35
CA ALA A 178 -7.51 -12.50 9.10
C ALA A 178 -8.63 -13.50 9.44
N ALA A 179 -9.87 -13.00 9.50
CA ALA A 179 -11.04 -13.84 9.46
C ALA A 179 -10.73 -14.99 8.50
N ASP A 180 -11.16 -16.20 8.85
CA ASP A 180 -10.90 -17.53 8.25
C ASP A 180 -11.14 -17.56 6.73
N HIS A 181 -10.46 -16.70 6.01
CA HIS A 181 -10.58 -16.49 4.57
C HIS A 181 -9.31 -17.03 3.93
N LYS A 182 -9.47 -18.15 3.24
CA LYS A 182 -8.53 -18.71 2.26
C LYS A 182 -8.26 -17.77 1.07
N GLY A 183 -8.30 -16.44 1.29
CA GLY A 183 -7.93 -15.44 0.33
C GLY A 183 -6.42 -15.24 0.36
N ASP A 184 -5.74 -15.68 -0.70
CA ASP A 184 -4.35 -15.28 -0.95
C ASP A 184 -4.27 -13.76 -0.79
N SER A 185 -3.49 -13.30 0.21
CA SER A 185 -3.14 -11.89 0.32
C SER A 185 -2.60 -11.45 -1.04
N SER A 186 -3.39 -10.64 -1.77
CA SER A 186 -2.99 -10.22 -3.11
C SER A 186 -2.26 -8.88 -3.02
N PRO A 187 -0.91 -8.88 -2.99
CA PRO A 187 -0.13 -7.64 -3.03
C PRO A 187 -0.49 -6.80 -4.25
N ALA A 188 -0.96 -7.44 -5.32
CA ALA A 188 -1.47 -6.75 -6.49
C ALA A 188 -2.73 -5.94 -6.18
N ALA A 189 -3.68 -6.45 -5.38
CA ALA A 189 -4.90 -5.72 -5.04
C ALA A 189 -4.60 -4.40 -4.32
N HIS A 190 -3.67 -4.42 -3.35
CA HIS A 190 -3.19 -3.21 -2.67
C HIS A 190 -2.54 -2.22 -3.65
N ALA A 191 -1.68 -2.72 -4.55
CA ALA A 191 -1.05 -1.88 -5.56
C ALA A 191 -2.10 -1.21 -6.48
N PHE A 192 -3.15 -1.93 -6.87
CA PHE A 192 -4.25 -1.36 -7.66
C PHE A 192 -5.03 -0.31 -6.87
N ALA A 193 -5.35 -0.52 -5.60
CA ALA A 193 -6.00 0.46 -4.75
C ALA A 193 -5.16 1.75 -4.62
N GLY A 194 -3.88 1.62 -4.30
CA GLY A 194 -2.96 2.74 -4.16
C GLY A 194 -2.75 3.51 -5.47
N MET A 195 -2.49 2.82 -6.59
CA MET A 195 -2.27 3.45 -7.88
C MET A 195 -3.54 4.07 -8.46
N ALA A 196 -4.70 3.47 -8.23
CA ALA A 196 -5.98 4.05 -8.58
C ALA A 196 -6.19 5.39 -7.87
N MET A 197 -5.96 5.44 -6.55
CA MET A 197 -6.09 6.68 -5.77
C MET A 197 -5.09 7.75 -6.20
N GLN A 198 -3.84 7.38 -6.45
CA GLN A 198 -2.84 8.30 -7.00
C GLN A 198 -3.28 8.86 -8.35
N GLY A 199 -3.74 7.99 -9.25
CA GLY A 199 -4.25 8.38 -10.56
C GLY A 199 -5.42 9.36 -10.48
N LEU A 200 -6.39 9.10 -9.58
CA LEU A 200 -7.52 10.00 -9.33
C LEU A 200 -7.07 11.39 -8.88
N LEU A 201 -6.11 11.47 -7.96
CA LEU A 201 -5.65 12.77 -7.46
C LEU A 201 -4.82 13.53 -8.50
N PHE A 202 -4.00 12.86 -9.31
CA PHE A 202 -3.35 13.51 -10.44
C PHE A 202 -4.36 14.03 -11.44
N TRP A 203 -5.40 13.25 -11.72
CA TRP A 203 -6.46 13.70 -12.59
C TRP A 203 -7.28 14.87 -11.97
N ALA A 204 -7.45 14.90 -10.66
CA ALA A 204 -8.07 16.03 -9.96
C ALA A 204 -7.24 17.32 -10.12
N ILE A 205 -5.89 17.22 -10.11
CA ILE A 205 -4.99 18.34 -10.42
C ILE A 205 -5.24 18.87 -11.85
N GLU A 206 -5.34 17.98 -12.84
CA GLU A 206 -5.61 18.41 -14.23
C GLU A 206 -6.98 19.10 -14.37
N SER A 207 -7.99 18.59 -13.66
CA SER A 207 -9.30 19.24 -13.58
C SER A 207 -9.22 20.62 -12.93
N ALA A 208 -8.40 20.77 -11.88
CA ALA A 208 -8.14 22.05 -11.24
C ALA A 208 -7.45 23.04 -12.19
N MET A 209 -6.46 22.60 -12.96
CA MET A 209 -5.75 23.43 -13.94
C MET A 209 -6.71 23.90 -15.05
N THR A 210 -7.60 23.03 -15.51
CA THR A 210 -8.64 23.39 -16.47
C THR A 210 -9.55 24.49 -15.92
N LEU A 211 -9.96 24.39 -14.65
CA LEU A 211 -10.80 25.37 -13.98
C LEU A 211 -10.09 26.72 -13.83
N LEU A 212 -8.79 26.73 -13.49
CA LEU A 212 -7.97 27.95 -13.43
C LEU A 212 -7.85 28.59 -14.83
N ARG A 213 -7.71 27.80 -15.88
CA ARG A 213 -7.67 28.28 -17.26
C ARG A 213 -9.01 28.90 -17.68
N GLU A 214 -10.14 28.27 -17.38
CA GLU A 214 -11.47 28.82 -17.62
C GLU A 214 -11.64 30.18 -16.92
N ARG A 215 -11.12 30.33 -15.71
CA ARG A 215 -11.13 31.58 -14.96
C ARG A 215 -10.32 32.68 -15.68
N ARG A 216 -9.09 32.35 -16.13
CA ARG A 216 -8.24 33.32 -16.90
C ARG A 216 -8.86 33.75 -18.22
N MET A 217 -9.51 32.84 -18.92
CA MET A 217 -10.19 33.14 -20.19
C MET A 217 -11.48 33.96 -20.01
N GLY A 218 -11.83 34.33 -18.78
CA GLY A 218 -13.02 35.18 -18.49
C GLY A 218 -14.35 34.45 -18.67
N ILE A 219 -14.34 33.11 -18.79
CA ILE A 219 -15.56 32.31 -18.94
C ILE A 219 -16.50 32.53 -17.73
N TRP A 220 -15.95 32.70 -16.54
CA TRP A 220 -16.69 32.93 -15.33
C TRP A 220 -17.42 34.24 -15.33
N ARG A 221 -16.86 35.31 -15.91
CA ARG A 221 -17.56 36.62 -16.05
C ARG A 221 -18.80 36.49 -16.95
N ARG A 222 -18.70 35.69 -18.02
CA ARG A 222 -19.84 35.43 -18.91
C ARG A 222 -20.92 34.58 -18.22
N LEU A 223 -20.53 33.66 -17.32
CA LEU A 223 -21.48 32.88 -16.55
C LEU A 223 -22.28 33.70 -15.54
N ARG A 224 -21.72 34.80 -15.03
CA ARG A 224 -22.46 35.74 -14.14
C ARG A 224 -23.65 36.39 -14.79
N SER A 225 -23.65 36.62 -16.09
CA SER A 225 -24.79 37.12 -16.83
C SER A 225 -25.87 36.07 -17.11
N SER A 226 -25.63 34.81 -16.69
CA SER A 226 -26.60 33.71 -16.79
C SER A 226 -27.27 33.45 -15.43
N PRO A 227 -28.45 32.81 -15.37
CA PRO A 227 -29.13 32.50 -14.12
C PRO A 227 -28.50 31.32 -13.35
N VAL A 228 -27.17 31.19 -13.39
CA VAL A 228 -26.42 30.11 -12.73
C VAL A 228 -25.77 30.68 -11.47
N SER A 229 -26.13 30.12 -10.31
CA SER A 229 -25.47 30.51 -9.06
C SER A 229 -24.04 29.94 -8.99
N PRO A 230 -23.12 30.62 -8.27
CA PRO A 230 -21.78 30.11 -8.01
C PRO A 230 -21.75 28.69 -7.45
N PHE A 231 -22.61 28.41 -6.52
CA PHE A 231 -22.75 27.08 -5.91
C PHE A 231 -23.15 26.03 -6.94
N MET A 232 -24.11 26.32 -7.80
CA MET A 232 -24.58 25.41 -8.84
C MET A 232 -23.47 25.10 -9.86
N PHE A 233 -22.65 26.10 -10.21
CA PHE A 233 -21.50 25.93 -11.10
C PHE A 233 -20.46 25.00 -10.48
N LEU A 234 -20.06 25.22 -9.21
CA LEU A 234 -19.10 24.37 -8.52
C LEU A 234 -19.63 22.94 -8.31
N LEU A 235 -20.92 22.84 -7.99
CA LEU A 235 -21.56 21.52 -7.86
C LEU A 235 -21.54 20.77 -9.18
N ALA A 236 -21.82 21.43 -10.31
CA ALA A 236 -21.74 20.81 -11.64
C ALA A 236 -20.32 20.35 -11.97
N LYS A 237 -19.31 21.17 -11.68
CA LYS A 237 -17.89 20.81 -11.86
C LYS A 237 -17.49 19.62 -10.97
N GLY A 238 -17.87 19.63 -9.70
CA GLY A 238 -17.63 18.53 -8.78
C GLY A 238 -18.31 17.22 -9.22
N MET A 239 -19.59 17.29 -9.62
CA MET A 239 -20.32 16.12 -10.11
C MET A 239 -19.71 15.54 -11.38
N SER A 240 -19.39 16.38 -12.37
CA SER A 240 -18.75 15.90 -13.59
C SER A 240 -17.38 15.29 -13.32
N ALA A 241 -16.60 15.83 -12.36
CA ALA A 241 -15.34 15.29 -11.93
C ALA A 241 -15.51 13.95 -11.19
N ALA A 242 -16.51 13.84 -10.29
CA ALA A 242 -16.78 12.59 -9.57
C ALA A 242 -17.23 11.46 -10.50
N ILE A 243 -18.07 11.74 -11.49
CA ILE A 243 -18.49 10.75 -12.50
C ILE A 243 -17.28 10.21 -13.27
N ARG A 244 -16.36 11.09 -13.68
CA ARG A 244 -15.13 10.69 -14.38
C ARG A 244 -14.21 9.88 -13.47
N ALA A 245 -14.04 10.31 -12.22
CA ALA A 245 -13.26 9.59 -11.22
C ALA A 245 -13.81 8.17 -11.00
N MET A 246 -15.12 8.03 -10.86
CA MET A 246 -15.78 6.73 -10.75
C MET A 246 -15.52 5.85 -12.00
N ALA A 247 -15.61 6.42 -13.20
CA ALA A 247 -15.33 5.67 -14.42
C ALA A 247 -13.88 5.18 -14.46
N ILE A 248 -12.90 6.01 -14.03
CA ILE A 248 -11.49 5.63 -13.92
C ILE A 248 -11.33 4.46 -12.92
N LEU A 249 -11.94 4.55 -11.73
CA LEU A 249 -11.90 3.44 -10.75
C LEU A 249 -12.46 2.14 -11.32
N CYS A 250 -13.63 2.21 -11.97
CA CYS A 250 -14.24 1.03 -12.59
C CYS A 250 -13.31 0.37 -13.62
N VAL A 251 -12.61 1.17 -14.44
CA VAL A 251 -11.68 0.65 -15.45
C VAL A 251 -10.43 0.07 -14.79
N VAL A 252 -9.81 0.78 -13.83
CA VAL A 252 -8.58 0.34 -13.16
C VAL A 252 -8.84 -0.97 -12.40
N PHE A 253 -9.87 -1.03 -11.58
CA PHE A 253 -10.22 -2.26 -10.85
C PHE A 253 -10.71 -3.36 -11.78
N GLY A 254 -11.49 -3.04 -12.83
CA GLY A 254 -11.93 -4.01 -13.83
C GLY A 254 -10.75 -4.68 -14.54
N VAL A 255 -9.72 -3.92 -14.94
CA VAL A 255 -8.49 -4.47 -15.51
C VAL A 255 -7.73 -5.29 -14.46
N GLY A 256 -7.63 -4.82 -13.23
CA GLY A 256 -6.98 -5.54 -12.15
C GLY A 256 -7.60 -6.91 -11.90
N MET A 257 -8.92 -6.98 -11.81
CA MET A 257 -9.67 -8.23 -11.65
C MET A 257 -9.49 -9.17 -12.85
N ALA A 258 -9.48 -8.62 -14.08
CA ALA A 258 -9.33 -9.44 -15.28
C ALA A 258 -7.91 -10.00 -15.46
N VAL A 259 -6.88 -9.20 -15.19
CA VAL A 259 -5.46 -9.54 -15.42
C VAL A 259 -4.83 -10.28 -14.23
N PHE A 260 -5.04 -9.76 -13.02
CA PHE A 260 -4.42 -10.29 -11.80
C PHE A 260 -5.32 -11.26 -11.03
N LYS A 261 -6.57 -11.44 -11.50
CA LYS A 261 -7.55 -12.40 -10.96
C LYS A 261 -7.88 -12.22 -9.47
N PHE A 262 -7.57 -11.06 -8.88
CA PHE A 262 -8.13 -10.75 -7.58
C PHE A 262 -9.61 -10.41 -7.72
N HIS A 263 -10.39 -10.65 -6.69
CA HIS A 263 -11.83 -10.43 -6.73
C HIS A 263 -12.31 -9.87 -5.39
N ILE A 264 -13.43 -9.19 -5.44
CA ILE A 264 -14.11 -8.75 -4.22
C ILE A 264 -14.67 -10.01 -3.56
N GLU A 265 -14.48 -10.15 -2.27
CA GLU A 265 -15.06 -11.26 -1.51
C GLU A 265 -16.57 -11.39 -1.82
N PRO A 266 -17.08 -12.60 -2.17
CA PRO A 266 -18.39 -12.79 -2.77
C PRO A 266 -19.52 -12.67 -1.74
N THR A 267 -19.48 -11.63 -0.91
CA THR A 267 -20.58 -11.29 0.01
C THR A 267 -21.26 -10.00 -0.47
N ALA A 268 -22.58 -9.92 -0.30
CA ALA A 268 -23.33 -8.72 -0.66
C ALA A 268 -22.79 -7.47 0.09
N GLY A 269 -22.35 -7.66 1.34
CA GLY A 269 -21.76 -6.58 2.13
C GLY A 269 -20.48 -6.01 1.52
N ASN A 270 -19.59 -6.85 0.99
CA ASN A 270 -18.32 -6.42 0.42
C ASN A 270 -18.51 -5.71 -0.92
N TYR A 271 -19.43 -6.16 -1.76
CA TYR A 271 -19.79 -5.42 -2.98
C TYR A 271 -20.36 -4.03 -2.65
N VAL A 272 -21.29 -3.94 -1.72
CA VAL A 272 -21.87 -2.66 -1.28
C VAL A 272 -20.79 -1.77 -0.67
N GLY A 273 -19.94 -2.31 0.21
CA GLY A 273 -18.83 -1.59 0.83
C GLY A 273 -17.84 -1.04 -0.21
N PHE A 274 -17.45 -1.87 -1.18
CA PHE A 274 -16.55 -1.45 -2.26
C PHE A 274 -17.12 -0.26 -3.05
N PHE A 275 -18.39 -0.32 -3.45
CA PHE A 275 -19.02 0.77 -4.20
C PHE A 275 -19.21 2.03 -3.35
N LEU A 276 -19.49 1.91 -2.06
CA LEU A 276 -19.58 3.06 -1.15
C LEU A 276 -18.23 3.76 -1.01
N VAL A 277 -17.15 3.00 -0.82
CA VAL A 277 -15.78 3.55 -0.78
C VAL A 277 -15.44 4.20 -2.12
N ALA A 278 -15.78 3.57 -3.26
CA ALA A 278 -15.50 4.09 -4.59
C ALA A 278 -16.24 5.43 -4.86
N ILE A 279 -17.50 5.53 -4.44
CA ILE A 279 -18.28 6.78 -4.54
C ILE A 279 -17.64 7.86 -3.67
N ALA A 280 -17.32 7.55 -2.42
CA ALA A 280 -16.74 8.52 -1.49
C ALA A 280 -15.33 8.97 -1.94
N ALA A 281 -14.50 8.07 -2.43
CA ALA A 281 -13.19 8.37 -3.00
C ALA A 281 -13.28 9.25 -4.26
N SER A 282 -14.27 8.99 -5.11
CA SER A 282 -14.54 9.80 -6.30
C SER A 282 -14.97 11.22 -5.95
N LEU A 283 -15.85 11.36 -4.95
CA LEU A 283 -16.29 12.67 -4.44
C LEU A 283 -15.12 13.42 -3.78
N MET A 284 -14.33 12.73 -2.96
CA MET A 284 -13.16 13.30 -2.30
C MET A 284 -12.14 13.82 -3.34
N SER A 285 -11.83 13.02 -4.35
CA SER A 285 -10.92 13.41 -5.44
C SER A 285 -11.45 14.61 -6.21
N ALA A 286 -12.75 14.63 -6.55
CA ALA A 286 -13.38 15.75 -7.24
C ALA A 286 -13.31 17.06 -6.44
N THR A 287 -13.64 16.99 -5.15
CA THR A 287 -13.59 18.16 -4.26
C THR A 287 -12.17 18.61 -3.94
N PHE A 288 -11.20 17.69 -3.90
CA PHE A 288 -9.78 18.00 -3.83
C PHE A 288 -9.33 18.82 -5.06
N GLY A 289 -9.76 18.47 -6.26
CA GLY A 289 -9.51 19.29 -7.47
C GLY A 289 -10.08 20.71 -7.37
N LEU A 290 -11.31 20.85 -6.86
CA LEU A 290 -11.90 22.17 -6.60
C LEU A 290 -11.12 22.97 -5.54
N PHE A 291 -10.67 22.31 -4.49
CA PHE A 291 -9.83 22.89 -3.44
C PHE A 291 -8.49 23.41 -4.00
N VAL A 292 -7.81 22.60 -4.84
CA VAL A 292 -6.58 23.02 -5.51
C VAL A 292 -6.82 24.24 -6.39
N ALA A 293 -7.90 24.26 -7.17
CA ALA A 293 -8.25 25.40 -8.01
C ALA A 293 -8.57 26.66 -7.19
N ALA A 294 -9.20 26.50 -6.03
CA ALA A 294 -9.55 27.62 -5.15
C ALA A 294 -8.34 28.29 -4.47
N LEU A 295 -7.29 27.50 -4.18
CA LEU A 295 -6.04 28.00 -3.60
C LEU A 295 -5.07 28.52 -4.67
N GLY A 296 -5.22 28.04 -5.91
CA GLY A 296 -4.30 28.34 -7.00
C GLY A 296 -4.40 29.77 -7.51
N LYS A 297 -3.28 30.48 -7.51
CA LYS A 297 -3.16 31.82 -8.14
C LYS A 297 -2.69 31.69 -9.59
N ASN A 298 -1.81 30.76 -9.87
CA ASN A 298 -1.22 30.55 -11.19
C ASN A 298 -1.10 29.03 -11.47
N GLU A 299 -1.35 28.63 -12.73
CA GLU A 299 -1.41 27.22 -13.13
C GLU A 299 -0.11 26.46 -12.84
N GLN A 300 1.05 27.04 -13.19
CA GLN A 300 2.33 26.34 -13.09
C GLN A 300 2.74 26.08 -11.63
N GLN A 301 2.63 27.10 -10.78
CA GLN A 301 2.94 27.00 -9.36
C GLN A 301 1.96 26.05 -8.64
N SER A 302 0.65 26.19 -8.95
CA SER A 302 -0.38 25.35 -8.34
C SER A 302 -0.22 23.89 -8.74
N ARG A 303 0.13 23.61 -10.01
CA ARG A 303 0.42 22.26 -10.50
C ARG A 303 1.60 21.65 -9.75
N GLY A 304 2.74 22.33 -9.68
CA GLY A 304 3.94 21.83 -9.02
C GLY A 304 3.70 21.51 -7.53
N LEU A 305 3.09 22.45 -6.80
CA LEU A 305 2.78 22.27 -5.39
C LEU A 305 1.78 21.13 -5.14
N SER A 306 0.75 21.01 -6.00
CA SER A 306 -0.24 19.95 -5.89
C SER A 306 0.34 18.57 -6.18
N ILE A 307 1.26 18.45 -7.14
CA ILE A 307 1.97 17.19 -7.41
C ILE A 307 2.77 16.77 -6.17
N LEU A 308 3.52 17.69 -5.56
CA LEU A 308 4.27 17.39 -4.33
C LEU A 308 3.34 16.97 -3.18
N ALA A 309 2.20 17.66 -3.02
CA ALA A 309 1.21 17.31 -2.00
C ALA A 309 0.62 15.91 -2.24
N VAL A 310 0.27 15.58 -3.49
CA VAL A 310 -0.26 14.24 -3.84
C VAL A 310 0.78 13.15 -3.62
N LEU A 311 2.02 13.36 -4.03
CA LEU A 311 3.09 12.38 -3.79
C LEU A 311 3.33 12.17 -2.29
N GLY A 312 3.36 13.25 -1.50
CA GLY A 312 3.44 13.17 -0.05
C GLY A 312 2.26 12.42 0.57
N MET A 313 1.04 12.69 0.11
CA MET A 313 -0.14 11.96 0.56
C MET A 313 -0.11 10.48 0.16
N CYS A 314 0.38 10.13 -1.03
CA CYS A 314 0.54 8.74 -1.46
C CYS A 314 1.56 8.00 -0.61
N MET A 315 2.70 8.62 -0.34
CA MET A 315 3.76 8.03 0.48
C MET A 315 3.29 7.82 1.93
N LEU A 316 2.77 8.86 2.57
CA LEU A 316 2.34 8.81 3.97
C LEU A 316 0.99 8.12 4.16
N GLY A 317 0.16 8.07 3.12
CA GLY A 317 -1.16 7.41 3.12
C GLY A 317 -1.11 5.93 2.73
N GLY A 318 0.08 5.35 2.53
CA GLY A 318 0.22 3.92 2.27
C GLY A 318 -0.21 3.47 0.87
N ALA A 319 -0.28 4.38 -0.12
CA ALA A 319 -0.66 4.01 -1.48
C ALA A 319 0.40 3.15 -2.19
N TRP A 320 1.68 3.29 -1.81
CA TRP A 320 2.79 2.54 -2.41
C TRP A 320 3.16 1.30 -1.61
N PHE A 321 3.07 1.39 -0.28
CA PHE A 321 3.40 0.30 0.63
C PHE A 321 2.34 0.24 1.74
N PRO A 322 1.93 -0.95 2.18
CA PRO A 322 0.99 -1.09 3.30
C PRO A 322 1.47 -0.32 4.54
N ILE A 323 0.58 0.47 5.14
CA ILE A 323 0.89 1.30 6.33
C ILE A 323 1.37 0.45 7.50
N SER A 324 0.93 -0.81 7.58
CA SER A 324 1.35 -1.76 8.63
C SER A 324 2.87 -2.03 8.65
N LEU A 325 3.55 -1.83 7.53
CA LEU A 325 5.01 -1.99 7.43
C LEU A 325 5.79 -0.74 7.86
N MET A 326 5.09 0.39 8.13
CA MET A 326 5.73 1.64 8.52
C MET A 326 5.85 1.78 10.04
N PRO A 327 6.81 2.57 10.55
CA PRO A 327 6.91 2.89 11.97
C PRO A 327 5.61 3.50 12.53
N THR A 328 5.30 3.28 13.80
CA THR A 328 4.06 3.72 14.45
C THR A 328 3.77 5.21 14.33
N ALA A 329 4.80 6.06 14.28
CA ALA A 329 4.64 7.50 14.07
C ALA A 329 4.01 7.81 12.70
N PHE A 330 4.42 7.10 11.64
CA PHE A 330 3.84 7.25 10.29
C PHE A 330 2.40 6.72 10.24
N GLN A 331 2.11 5.62 10.94
CA GLN A 331 0.75 5.07 11.05
C GLN A 331 -0.23 6.04 11.72
N MET A 332 0.24 6.85 12.70
CA MET A 332 -0.59 7.91 13.29
C MET A 332 -0.85 9.06 12.32
N VAL A 333 0.18 9.49 11.59
CA VAL A 333 0.06 10.58 10.61
C VAL A 333 -0.84 10.17 9.43
N SER A 334 -0.78 8.92 9.00
CA SER A 334 -1.59 8.42 7.88
C SER A 334 -3.09 8.59 8.10
N LYS A 335 -3.57 8.51 9.36
CA LYS A 335 -4.98 8.72 9.71
C LYS A 335 -5.51 10.13 9.37
N LEU A 336 -4.62 11.10 9.22
CA LEU A 336 -4.95 12.47 8.80
C LEU A 336 -4.98 12.63 7.27
N ILE A 337 -4.70 11.56 6.52
CA ILE A 337 -4.54 11.58 5.07
C ILE A 337 -5.70 10.82 4.41
N PRO A 338 -6.46 11.44 3.49
CA PRO A 338 -7.63 10.80 2.89
C PRO A 338 -7.29 9.54 2.08
N ILE A 339 -6.11 9.48 1.46
CA ILE A 339 -5.66 8.31 0.69
C ILE A 339 -5.61 7.05 1.56
N ALA A 340 -5.14 7.16 2.81
CA ALA A 340 -5.05 6.02 3.73
C ALA A 340 -6.41 5.34 3.93
N TRP A 341 -7.44 6.13 4.15
CA TRP A 341 -8.80 5.62 4.33
C TRP A 341 -9.40 5.01 3.06
N ALA A 342 -9.06 5.57 1.89
CA ALA A 342 -9.52 5.01 0.62
C ALA A 342 -8.84 3.66 0.35
N VAL A 343 -7.52 3.57 0.51
CA VAL A 343 -6.75 2.34 0.31
C VAL A 343 -7.17 1.27 1.31
N ASP A 344 -7.27 1.61 2.61
CA ASP A 344 -7.74 0.68 3.63
C ASP A 344 -9.17 0.19 3.37
N GLY A 345 -10.06 1.07 2.90
CA GLY A 345 -11.42 0.71 2.53
C GLY A 345 -11.46 -0.27 1.35
N PHE A 346 -10.67 -0.05 0.30
CA PHE A 346 -10.57 -0.98 -0.82
C PHE A 346 -9.94 -2.31 -0.42
N ASP A 347 -8.82 -2.26 0.31
CA ASP A 347 -8.12 -3.44 0.81
C ASP A 347 -9.04 -4.30 1.69
N GLY A 348 -9.83 -3.65 2.54
CA GLY A 348 -10.81 -4.31 3.41
C GLY A 348 -11.83 -5.13 2.63
N MET A 349 -12.30 -4.60 1.49
CA MET A 349 -13.37 -5.23 0.70
C MET A 349 -12.85 -6.24 -0.34
N ILE A 350 -11.60 -6.08 -0.80
CA ILE A 350 -11.05 -6.92 -1.87
C ILE A 350 -10.39 -8.18 -1.31
N TRP A 351 -9.47 -8.06 -0.35
CA TRP A 351 -8.68 -9.20 0.09
C TRP A 351 -8.69 -9.48 1.60
N ARG A 352 -9.03 -8.47 2.44
CA ARG A 352 -9.14 -8.69 3.88
C ARG A 352 -10.48 -9.26 4.30
N GLY A 353 -11.51 -9.20 3.43
CA GLY A 353 -12.85 -9.68 3.72
C GLY A 353 -13.48 -9.06 4.97
N LEU A 354 -13.15 -7.78 5.25
CA LEU A 354 -13.65 -7.10 6.44
C LEU A 354 -15.17 -6.86 6.36
N PRO A 355 -15.86 -6.75 7.51
CA PRO A 355 -17.28 -6.49 7.51
C PRO A 355 -17.62 -5.11 6.93
N LEU A 356 -18.85 -4.95 6.45
CA LEU A 356 -19.34 -3.69 5.85
C LEU A 356 -19.12 -2.46 6.77
N GLN A 357 -19.08 -2.65 8.07
CA GLN A 357 -18.86 -1.58 9.05
C GLN A 357 -17.52 -0.84 8.82
N ASP A 358 -16.46 -1.56 8.46
CA ASP A 358 -15.15 -0.95 8.20
C ASP A 358 -15.15 -0.11 6.92
N ALA A 359 -15.86 -0.58 5.87
CA ALA A 359 -16.09 0.22 4.67
C ALA A 359 -16.93 1.49 4.98
N LEU A 360 -17.90 1.40 5.88
CA LEU A 360 -18.68 2.58 6.29
C LEU A 360 -17.83 3.60 7.02
N VAL A 361 -16.90 3.18 7.89
CA VAL A 361 -15.96 4.11 8.56
C VAL A 361 -15.12 4.85 7.51
N SER A 362 -14.49 4.13 6.60
CA SER A 362 -13.70 4.73 5.51
C SER A 362 -14.56 5.68 4.66
N THR A 363 -15.77 5.28 4.32
CA THR A 363 -16.73 6.09 3.54
C THR A 363 -17.07 7.40 4.26
N VAL A 364 -17.43 7.35 5.53
CA VAL A 364 -17.77 8.54 6.33
C VAL A 364 -16.60 9.51 6.44
N VAL A 365 -15.39 8.99 6.68
CA VAL A 365 -14.19 9.82 6.75
C VAL A 365 -13.89 10.49 5.40
N LEU A 366 -13.99 9.76 4.29
CA LEU A 366 -13.79 10.31 2.95
C LEU A 366 -14.83 11.38 2.59
N ILE A 367 -16.10 11.17 2.99
CA ILE A 367 -17.15 12.20 2.85
C ILE A 367 -16.82 13.43 3.70
N GLY A 368 -16.28 13.24 4.91
CA GLY A 368 -15.82 14.34 5.76
C GLY A 368 -14.72 15.18 5.09
N PHE A 369 -13.71 14.53 4.49
CA PHE A 369 -12.68 15.21 3.68
C PHE A 369 -13.29 15.91 2.47
N SER A 370 -14.22 15.25 1.78
CA SER A 370 -14.92 15.84 0.64
C SER A 370 -15.69 17.11 1.01
N ALA A 371 -16.39 17.09 2.13
CA ALA A 371 -17.10 18.25 2.66
C ALA A 371 -16.16 19.38 3.06
N ALA A 372 -15.03 19.05 3.70
CA ALA A 372 -14.01 20.04 4.08
C ALA A 372 -13.39 20.71 2.83
N PHE A 373 -12.94 19.94 1.85
CA PHE A 373 -12.38 20.47 0.60
C PHE A 373 -13.40 21.28 -0.18
N GLY A 374 -14.64 20.79 -0.29
CA GLY A 374 -15.72 21.48 -0.98
C GLY A 374 -16.09 22.81 -0.31
N THR A 375 -16.15 22.84 1.02
CA THR A 375 -16.46 24.05 1.78
C THR A 375 -15.34 25.10 1.64
N ILE A 376 -14.08 24.68 1.74
CA ILE A 376 -12.94 25.59 1.54
C ILE A 376 -12.93 26.11 0.10
N ALA A 377 -13.17 25.25 -0.87
CA ALA A 377 -13.25 25.63 -2.27
C ALA A 377 -14.34 26.69 -2.48
N TYR A 378 -15.55 26.46 -1.96
CA TYR A 378 -16.67 27.40 -2.09
C TYR A 378 -16.37 28.77 -1.46
N LYS A 379 -15.75 28.79 -0.28
CA LYS A 379 -15.41 30.05 0.44
C LYS A 379 -14.26 30.83 -0.18
N ARG A 380 -13.30 30.12 -0.82
CA ARG A 380 -12.07 30.71 -1.33
C ARG A 380 -12.11 31.04 -2.82
N ILE A 381 -13.00 30.44 -3.58
CA ILE A 381 -13.16 30.77 -5.00
C ILE A 381 -13.61 32.21 -5.14
N GLN A 382 -12.68 33.03 -5.63
CA GLN A 382 -12.97 34.44 -5.98
C GLN A 382 -13.58 34.50 -7.38
N TRP A 383 -14.79 35.02 -7.47
CA TRP A 383 -15.52 35.16 -8.72
C TRP A 383 -15.06 36.37 -9.56
N ASP A 384 -14.46 37.36 -8.90
CA ASP A 384 -13.78 38.48 -9.54
C ASP A 384 -12.29 38.35 -9.30
N PRO A 385 -11.45 38.19 -10.35
CA PRO A 385 -10.04 38.49 -10.20
C PRO A 385 -9.95 40.03 -9.99
N GLU A 386 -9.28 40.44 -8.89
CA GLU A 386 -8.84 41.82 -8.78
C GLU A 386 -8.13 42.19 -10.09
N PRO A 387 -8.41 43.41 -10.66
CA PRO A 387 -7.65 43.89 -11.80
C PRO A 387 -6.17 43.93 -11.39
N ALA A 388 -5.35 43.27 -12.21
CA ALA A 388 -3.88 43.21 -12.03
C ALA A 388 -3.29 44.60 -12.24
#